data_d1c7847ad6192d217b30a0c5f6b65ad4
#
_entry.id   d1c7847ad6192d217b30a0c5f6b65ad4
#
_cell.length_a   1.000
_cell.length_b   1.000
_cell.length_c   1.000
_cell.angle_alpha   90.00
_cell.angle_beta   90.00
_cell.angle_gamma   90.00
#
_symmetry.space_group_name_H-M   'P 1'
#
loop_
_entity.id
_entity.type
_entity.pdbx_description
1 polymer ?
#
loop_
_entity_poly.entity_id
_entity_poly.type
_entity_poly.pdbx_seq_one_letter_code
_entity_poly.pdbx_strand_id
1 'polypeptide(L)'
;MPEPTGNAAFDAARAGGVTDTFLSFPDVREAKAKVYDYIRRASLDKETQSMEMPAQYMFKDIPTYDEIDDPLELTLAEMERFGITRFLTNVTEKDLAQRALTEHPDKFWGILNVDPNTGMDALRSIDAAVERWGDKLKSVHVWGTALLPQVAIDDKKMYPIYAKCVEAGLPIVLYVGVPGPRLPMSAQLPIQLDEVCWFFPDLRIVTRHGAEPWTELMVKLLLKWPNLYYSTSAFAPKHYNQDIIDFANTRGADKVIYAGYWAAGLTLDRIFAELPNVPFRDHVWPKFLRENAERVFGGAPHPYPAS
;
A
#
# COMPACT_ATOMS: atom_id res chain seq x y z
N MET A 1 -3.32 14.86 21.73
CA MET A 1 -4.14 13.72 21.28
C MET A 1 -5.22 14.25 20.35
N PRO A 2 -5.51 13.57 19.23
CA PRO A 2 -6.59 13.98 18.33
C PRO A 2 -7.94 14.07 19.06
N GLU A 3 -8.83 14.95 18.59
CA GLU A 3 -10.17 15.10 19.16
C GLU A 3 -11.03 13.82 18.97
N PRO A 4 -11.93 13.52 19.94
CA PRO A 4 -12.87 12.42 19.82
C PRO A 4 -13.83 12.59 18.64
N THR A 5 -14.11 11.49 17.93
CA THR A 5 -14.93 11.50 16.70
C THR A 5 -16.39 11.12 16.93
N GLY A 6 -16.70 10.62 18.12
CA GLY A 6 -18.01 10.04 18.45
C GLY A 6 -18.11 8.52 18.24
N ASN A 7 -17.10 7.89 17.61
CA ASN A 7 -16.95 6.44 17.52
C ASN A 7 -15.90 5.99 18.56
N ALA A 8 -16.35 5.56 19.72
CA ALA A 8 -15.47 5.21 20.83
C ALA A 8 -14.48 4.08 20.51
N ALA A 9 -14.89 3.09 19.72
CA ALA A 9 -14.02 1.98 19.34
C ALA A 9 -12.91 2.44 18.39
N PHE A 10 -13.25 3.30 17.41
CA PHE A 10 -12.28 3.94 16.52
C PHE A 10 -11.30 4.82 17.31
N ASP A 11 -11.81 5.68 18.20
CA ASP A 11 -10.99 6.60 18.99
C ASP A 11 -10.01 5.83 19.90
N ALA A 12 -10.47 4.74 20.54
CA ALA A 12 -9.61 3.86 21.33
C ALA A 12 -8.53 3.17 20.49
N ALA A 13 -8.88 2.68 19.31
CA ALA A 13 -7.93 2.05 18.40
C ALA A 13 -6.88 3.06 17.89
N ARG A 14 -7.32 4.27 17.48
CA ARG A 14 -6.44 5.35 17.03
C ARG A 14 -5.48 5.82 18.14
N ALA A 15 -5.95 5.89 19.39
CA ALA A 15 -5.10 6.22 20.53
C ALA A 15 -3.97 5.19 20.75
N GLY A 16 -4.17 3.94 20.34
CA GLY A 16 -3.12 2.91 20.29
C GLY A 16 -2.08 3.09 19.19
N GLY A 17 -2.28 4.06 18.30
CA GLY A 17 -1.45 4.34 17.13
C GLY A 17 -1.99 3.76 15.84
N VAL A 18 -1.71 4.44 14.72
CA VAL A 18 -2.09 4.04 13.37
C VAL A 18 -0.84 3.70 12.57
N THR A 19 -0.84 2.57 11.87
CA THR A 19 0.17 2.22 10.86
C THR A 19 -0.43 2.39 9.48
N ASP A 20 0.02 3.40 8.74
CA ASP A 20 -0.41 3.62 7.35
C ASP A 20 0.56 2.94 6.38
N THR A 21 0.06 1.99 5.61
CA THR A 21 0.88 1.20 4.69
C THR A 21 0.99 1.80 3.29
N PHE A 22 0.55 3.03 3.12
CA PHE A 22 0.74 3.81 1.90
C PHE A 22 1.06 5.27 2.20
N LEU A 23 2.31 5.64 2.07
CA LEU A 23 2.77 7.03 2.15
C LEU A 23 3.34 7.47 0.80
N SER A 24 2.87 8.66 0.35
CA SER A 24 3.64 9.53 -0.53
C SER A 24 4.05 10.76 0.28
N PHE A 25 5.33 11.09 0.31
CA PHE A 25 5.73 12.37 0.90
C PHE A 25 5.04 13.52 0.17
N PRO A 26 4.64 14.58 0.88
CA PRO A 26 4.14 15.78 0.25
C PRO A 26 5.23 16.38 -0.65
N ASP A 27 4.84 16.87 -1.81
CA ASP A 27 5.76 17.45 -2.78
C ASP A 27 5.15 18.70 -3.40
N VAL A 28 5.99 19.63 -3.83
CA VAL A 28 5.54 20.78 -4.61
C VAL A 28 5.01 20.30 -5.96
N ARG A 29 4.05 21.03 -6.52
CA ARG A 29 3.33 20.69 -7.74
C ARG A 29 4.23 20.18 -8.88
N GLU A 30 5.32 20.87 -9.16
CA GLU A 30 6.24 20.51 -10.26
C GLU A 30 7.00 19.21 -10.01
N ALA A 31 7.42 18.96 -8.76
CA ALA A 31 8.14 17.77 -8.39
C ALA A 31 7.19 16.56 -8.37
N LYS A 32 5.97 16.74 -7.85
CA LYS A 32 4.90 15.73 -7.88
C LYS A 32 4.62 15.27 -9.32
N ALA A 33 4.55 16.20 -10.27
CA ALA A 33 4.35 15.86 -11.67
C ALA A 33 5.46 14.93 -12.20
N LYS A 34 6.73 15.17 -11.84
CA LYS A 34 7.87 14.33 -12.29
C LYS A 34 7.84 12.92 -11.74
N VAL A 35 7.33 12.71 -10.52
CA VAL A 35 7.21 11.38 -9.90
C VAL A 35 6.42 10.42 -10.78
N TYR A 36 5.45 10.93 -11.55
CA TYR A 36 4.55 10.12 -12.38
C TYR A 36 4.95 10.02 -13.86
N ASP A 37 6.13 10.52 -14.26
CA ASP A 37 6.57 10.48 -15.65
C ASP A 37 6.61 9.08 -16.26
N TYR A 38 6.95 8.06 -15.45
CA TYR A 38 6.96 6.67 -15.91
C TYR A 38 5.56 6.17 -16.30
N ILE A 39 4.50 6.62 -15.63
CA ILE A 39 3.11 6.28 -15.97
C ILE A 39 2.69 7.03 -17.24
N ARG A 40 3.06 8.32 -17.36
CA ARG A 40 2.77 9.09 -18.58
C ARG A 40 3.39 8.44 -19.80
N ARG A 41 4.63 7.93 -19.70
CA ARG A 41 5.28 7.20 -20.82
C ARG A 41 4.54 5.91 -21.19
N ALA A 42 3.87 5.27 -20.24
CA ALA A 42 3.06 4.08 -20.47
C ALA A 42 1.65 4.40 -21.01
N SER A 43 1.18 5.65 -20.89
CA SER A 43 -0.16 6.09 -21.29
C SER A 43 -0.11 6.66 -22.72
N LEU A 44 -1.10 6.32 -23.54
CA LEU A 44 -1.18 6.77 -24.94
C LEU A 44 -2.11 7.97 -25.14
N ASP A 45 -3.00 8.27 -24.19
CA ASP A 45 -3.96 9.34 -24.33
C ASP A 45 -3.36 10.72 -23.97
N LYS A 46 -3.81 11.75 -24.70
CA LYS A 46 -3.28 13.11 -24.57
C LYS A 46 -3.66 13.78 -23.25
N GLU A 47 -4.80 13.43 -22.67
CA GLU A 47 -5.26 14.04 -21.43
C GLU A 47 -4.37 13.61 -20.26
N THR A 48 -4.02 12.33 -20.17
CA THR A 48 -3.08 11.82 -19.15
C THR A 48 -1.71 12.52 -19.22
N GLN A 49 -1.27 12.92 -20.42
CA GLN A 49 0.02 13.64 -20.57
C GLN A 49 0.03 14.98 -19.86
N SER A 50 -1.12 15.64 -19.70
CA SER A 50 -1.26 16.94 -19.05
C SER A 50 -1.64 16.87 -17.56
N MET A 51 -1.93 15.69 -17.02
CA MET A 51 -2.30 15.51 -15.61
C MET A 51 -1.09 15.61 -14.69
N GLU A 52 -1.26 16.24 -13.53
CA GLU A 52 -0.26 16.24 -12.45
C GLU A 52 -0.13 14.85 -11.81
N MET A 53 -1.26 14.13 -11.71
CA MET A 53 -1.36 12.75 -11.26
C MET A 53 -2.16 11.92 -12.27
N PRO A 54 -1.67 10.76 -12.73
CA PRO A 54 -2.28 10.00 -13.83
C PRO A 54 -3.72 9.51 -13.61
N ALA A 55 -4.20 9.50 -12.38
CA ALA A 55 -5.58 9.18 -12.02
C ALA A 55 -6.36 10.41 -11.51
N GLN A 56 -5.91 11.61 -11.81
CA GLN A 56 -6.46 12.87 -11.28
C GLN A 56 -7.96 13.01 -11.49
N TYR A 57 -8.50 12.52 -12.60
CA TYR A 57 -9.93 12.54 -12.91
C TYR A 57 -10.82 11.78 -11.89
N MET A 58 -10.22 10.91 -11.07
CA MET A 58 -10.94 10.13 -10.04
C MET A 58 -10.96 10.85 -8.67
N PHE A 59 -10.14 11.87 -8.47
CA PHE A 59 -9.98 12.52 -7.19
C PHE A 59 -10.46 13.96 -7.21
N LYS A 60 -11.02 14.40 -6.10
CA LYS A 60 -11.35 15.81 -5.82
C LYS A 60 -10.44 16.29 -4.71
N ASP A 61 -10.06 17.56 -4.78
CA ASP A 61 -9.27 18.23 -3.73
C ASP A 61 -7.94 17.51 -3.43
N ILE A 62 -7.19 17.16 -4.50
CA ILE A 62 -5.89 16.52 -4.40
C ILE A 62 -4.96 17.45 -3.63
N PRO A 63 -4.23 16.96 -2.59
CA PRO A 63 -3.26 17.77 -1.87
C PRO A 63 -2.21 18.34 -2.80
N THR A 64 -2.12 19.65 -2.84
CA THR A 64 -1.12 20.39 -3.62
C THR A 64 -0.48 21.44 -2.72
N TYR A 65 0.81 21.57 -2.89
CA TYR A 65 1.63 22.50 -2.12
C TYR A 65 2.38 23.40 -3.11
N ASP A 66 2.32 24.71 -2.91
CA ASP A 66 3.11 25.66 -3.71
C ASP A 66 4.54 25.76 -3.18
N GLU A 67 4.69 25.71 -1.85
CA GLU A 67 5.98 25.71 -1.15
C GLU A 67 5.95 24.70 0.00
N ILE A 68 7.06 24.01 0.23
CA ILE A 68 7.29 23.13 1.38
C ILE A 68 8.73 23.35 1.84
N ASP A 69 8.90 23.81 3.07
CA ASP A 69 10.23 24.02 3.67
C ASP A 69 10.96 22.67 3.83
N ASP A 70 10.35 21.72 4.49
CA ASP A 70 10.84 20.35 4.66
C ASP A 70 9.68 19.32 4.58
N PRO A 71 9.61 18.50 3.53
CA PRO A 71 8.58 17.48 3.38
C PRO A 71 8.59 16.43 4.51
N LEU A 72 9.74 16.13 5.12
CA LEU A 72 9.82 15.19 6.23
C LEU A 72 9.21 15.79 7.50
N GLU A 73 9.56 17.02 7.83
CA GLU A 73 8.99 17.71 9.00
C GLU A 73 7.48 17.89 8.86
N LEU A 74 7.00 18.26 7.67
CA LEU A 74 5.57 18.32 7.40
C LEU A 74 4.91 16.94 7.60
N THR A 75 5.54 15.87 7.13
CA THR A 75 5.04 14.50 7.31
C THR A 75 4.97 14.14 8.80
N LEU A 76 6.01 14.44 9.57
CA LEU A 76 6.06 14.16 11.02
C LEU A 76 4.98 14.93 11.78
N ALA A 77 4.75 16.19 11.44
CA ALA A 77 3.69 17.00 12.03
C ALA A 77 2.29 16.44 11.73
N GLU A 78 2.04 16.02 10.49
CA GLU A 78 0.78 15.39 10.12
C GLU A 78 0.59 14.00 10.78
N MET A 79 1.67 13.22 10.91
CA MET A 79 1.62 11.97 11.68
C MET A 79 1.17 12.19 13.11
N GLU A 80 1.77 13.17 13.80
CA GLU A 80 1.41 13.51 15.18
C GLU A 80 -0.05 13.98 15.28
N ARG A 81 -0.46 14.87 14.37
CA ARG A 81 -1.82 15.43 14.34
C ARG A 81 -2.90 14.35 14.23
N PHE A 82 -2.66 13.27 13.47
CA PHE A 82 -3.64 12.21 13.22
C PHE A 82 -3.41 10.94 14.03
N GLY A 83 -2.37 10.87 14.86
CA GLY A 83 -2.04 9.70 15.68
C GLY A 83 -1.44 8.56 14.83
N ILE A 84 -0.82 8.90 13.70
CA ILE A 84 -0.13 7.93 12.86
C ILE A 84 1.26 7.71 13.46
N THR A 85 1.54 6.48 13.85
CA THR A 85 2.80 6.11 14.49
C THR A 85 3.81 5.54 13.51
N ARG A 86 3.35 4.99 12.36
CA ARG A 86 4.22 4.43 11.32
C ARG A 86 3.69 4.66 9.92
N PHE A 87 4.61 4.91 8.99
CA PHE A 87 4.37 4.92 7.55
C PHE A 87 5.29 3.94 6.82
N LEU A 88 4.75 3.31 5.78
CA LEU A 88 5.51 2.50 4.83
C LEU A 88 5.87 3.37 3.62
N THR A 89 7.17 3.65 3.43
CA THR A 89 7.69 4.56 2.40
C THR A 89 8.66 3.88 1.43
N ASN A 90 8.74 4.36 0.18
CA ASN A 90 9.54 3.77 -0.87
C ASN A 90 11.04 4.11 -0.73
N VAL A 91 11.89 3.09 -0.54
CA VAL A 91 13.34 3.26 -0.36
C VAL A 91 14.11 3.50 -1.65
N THR A 92 13.51 3.29 -2.84
CA THR A 92 14.13 3.59 -4.14
C THR A 92 14.07 5.07 -4.48
N GLU A 93 13.14 5.79 -3.88
CA GLU A 93 12.96 7.22 -4.08
C GLU A 93 13.80 8.00 -3.08
N LYS A 94 15.05 8.31 -3.48
CA LYS A 94 15.87 9.45 -3.05
C LYS A 94 16.12 9.68 -1.54
N ASP A 95 16.92 10.70 -1.31
CA ASP A 95 17.43 11.20 -0.04
C ASP A 95 16.38 11.35 1.07
N LEU A 96 15.14 11.73 0.71
CA LEU A 96 14.05 11.94 1.67
C LEU A 96 13.61 10.65 2.39
N ALA A 97 13.36 9.55 1.64
CA ALA A 97 13.02 8.27 2.24
C ALA A 97 14.18 7.69 3.04
N GLN A 98 15.41 7.86 2.54
CA GLN A 98 16.62 7.45 3.25
C GLN A 98 16.80 8.24 4.54
N ARG A 99 16.56 9.54 4.50
CA ARG A 99 16.57 10.43 5.65
C ARG A 99 15.52 10.03 6.69
N ALA A 100 14.28 9.78 6.25
CA ALA A 100 13.19 9.33 7.11
C ALA A 100 13.53 8.00 7.84
N LEU A 101 14.06 7.01 7.12
CA LEU A 101 14.46 5.71 7.69
C LEU A 101 15.70 5.78 8.58
N THR A 102 16.55 6.79 8.42
CA THR A 102 17.78 6.95 9.19
C THR A 102 17.55 7.77 10.45
N GLU A 103 16.85 8.90 10.33
CA GLU A 103 16.60 9.84 11.42
C GLU A 103 15.41 9.40 12.31
N HIS A 104 14.40 8.71 11.73
CA HIS A 104 13.17 8.28 12.41
C HIS A 104 12.84 6.80 12.15
N PRO A 105 13.74 5.86 12.47
CA PRO A 105 13.55 4.43 12.17
C PRO A 105 12.38 3.78 12.91
N ASP A 106 11.92 4.40 13.99
CA ASP A 106 10.75 4.01 14.76
C ASP A 106 9.43 4.41 14.09
N LYS A 107 9.46 5.39 13.18
CA LYS A 107 8.27 5.96 12.51
C LYS A 107 8.12 5.50 11.06
N PHE A 108 9.20 5.09 10.40
CA PHE A 108 9.16 4.73 8.99
C PHE A 108 9.62 3.30 8.72
N TRP A 109 8.88 2.64 7.86
CA TRP A 109 9.19 1.33 7.28
C TRP A 109 9.52 1.50 5.80
N GLY A 110 10.49 0.72 5.31
CA GLY A 110 10.90 0.74 3.91
C GLY A 110 10.15 -0.26 3.05
N ILE A 111 9.78 0.14 1.85
CA ILE A 111 9.30 -0.72 0.78
C ILE A 111 10.18 -0.52 -0.47
N LEU A 112 10.64 -1.61 -1.08
CA LEU A 112 11.47 -1.58 -2.28
C LEU A 112 10.61 -1.75 -3.53
N ASN A 113 10.63 -0.79 -4.45
CA ASN A 113 10.05 -0.98 -5.79
C ASN A 113 10.99 -1.80 -6.66
N VAL A 114 10.45 -2.83 -7.32
CA VAL A 114 11.22 -3.75 -8.19
C VAL A 114 10.56 -3.83 -9.57
N ASP A 115 11.40 -3.79 -10.62
CA ASP A 115 10.98 -4.07 -11.99
C ASP A 115 11.42 -5.48 -12.41
N PRO A 116 10.50 -6.46 -12.53
CA PRO A 116 10.83 -7.82 -12.95
C PRO A 116 11.41 -7.92 -14.37
N ASN A 117 11.22 -6.90 -15.22
CA ASN A 117 11.80 -6.87 -16.56
C ASN A 117 13.32 -6.78 -16.55
N THR A 118 13.94 -6.37 -15.45
CA THR A 118 15.40 -6.27 -15.31
C THR A 118 16.05 -7.60 -14.94
N GLY A 119 15.26 -8.68 -14.78
CA GLY A 119 15.76 -10.04 -14.55
C GLY A 119 16.64 -10.15 -13.31
N MET A 120 17.91 -10.54 -13.48
CA MET A 120 18.84 -10.72 -12.35
C MET A 120 19.12 -9.44 -11.57
N ASP A 121 19.03 -8.27 -12.19
CA ASP A 121 19.24 -7.00 -11.49
C ASP A 121 18.09 -6.70 -10.52
N ALA A 122 16.87 -7.15 -10.83
CA ALA A 122 15.76 -7.12 -9.88
C ALA A 122 16.07 -7.92 -8.61
N LEU A 123 16.62 -9.13 -8.73
CA LEU A 123 17.00 -9.97 -7.59
C LEU A 123 18.15 -9.35 -6.79
N ARG A 124 19.16 -8.86 -7.46
CA ARG A 124 20.29 -8.15 -6.84
C ARG A 124 19.85 -6.89 -6.09
N SER A 125 18.85 -6.17 -6.60
CA SER A 125 18.31 -5.00 -5.94
C SER A 125 17.64 -5.34 -4.60
N ILE A 126 16.96 -6.51 -4.52
CA ILE A 126 16.38 -7.00 -3.28
C ILE A 126 17.49 -7.36 -2.27
N ASP A 127 18.52 -8.12 -2.70
CA ASP A 127 19.64 -8.48 -1.84
C ASP A 127 20.36 -7.23 -1.30
N ALA A 128 20.65 -6.26 -2.16
CA ALA A 128 21.27 -5.00 -1.77
C ALA A 128 20.43 -4.17 -0.80
N ALA A 129 19.09 -4.17 -0.98
CA ALA A 129 18.18 -3.47 -0.09
C ALA A 129 18.10 -4.16 1.29
N VAL A 130 18.07 -5.50 1.32
CA VAL A 130 18.13 -6.28 2.57
C VAL A 130 19.44 -6.01 3.31
N GLU A 131 20.58 -6.03 2.63
CA GLU A 131 21.88 -5.72 3.22
C GLU A 131 21.95 -4.29 3.77
N ARG A 132 21.45 -3.32 3.01
CA ARG A 132 21.50 -1.90 3.37
C ARG A 132 20.57 -1.52 4.51
N TRP A 133 19.33 -2.01 4.48
CA TRP A 133 18.26 -1.53 5.35
C TRP A 133 17.91 -2.50 6.49
N GLY A 134 18.30 -3.79 6.38
CA GLY A 134 18.00 -4.80 7.40
C GLY A 134 16.52 -4.77 7.82
N ASP A 135 16.30 -4.74 9.12
CA ASP A 135 14.93 -4.72 9.71
C ASP A 135 14.08 -3.50 9.34
N LYS A 136 14.66 -2.47 8.75
CA LYS A 136 13.88 -1.30 8.28
C LYS A 136 13.18 -1.58 6.96
N LEU A 137 13.69 -2.50 6.12
CA LEU A 137 13.01 -2.97 4.92
C LEU A 137 11.90 -3.94 5.32
N LYS A 138 10.66 -3.62 4.97
CA LYS A 138 9.49 -4.39 5.40
C LYS A 138 8.73 -5.05 4.27
N SER A 139 8.97 -4.67 3.02
CA SER A 139 8.31 -5.31 1.87
C SER A 139 8.99 -4.98 0.55
N VAL A 140 8.66 -5.80 -0.43
CA VAL A 140 8.90 -5.55 -1.87
C VAL A 140 7.58 -5.11 -2.51
N HIS A 141 7.65 -4.26 -3.51
CA HIS A 141 6.50 -3.78 -4.26
C HIS A 141 6.74 -3.92 -5.77
N VAL A 142 5.74 -4.43 -6.48
CA VAL A 142 5.70 -4.44 -7.93
C VAL A 142 4.37 -3.90 -8.43
N TRP A 143 4.44 -2.89 -9.29
CA TRP A 143 3.27 -2.40 -10.01
C TRP A 143 3.38 -2.78 -11.48
N GLY A 144 3.09 -4.05 -11.78
CA GLY A 144 3.31 -4.64 -13.09
C GLY A 144 2.58 -3.94 -14.24
N THR A 145 1.42 -3.35 -13.98
CA THR A 145 0.63 -2.59 -14.97
C THR A 145 1.33 -1.31 -15.43
N ALA A 146 2.13 -0.69 -14.59
CA ALA A 146 2.86 0.55 -14.93
C ALA A 146 4.23 0.31 -15.55
N LEU A 147 4.67 -0.94 -15.67
CA LEU A 147 5.93 -1.31 -16.30
C LEU A 147 5.84 -1.37 -17.83
N LEU A 148 6.96 -1.25 -18.50
CA LEU A 148 7.10 -1.36 -19.94
C LEU A 148 8.19 -2.40 -20.30
N PRO A 149 7.82 -3.59 -20.82
CA PRO A 149 6.45 -4.11 -20.99
C PRO A 149 5.74 -4.37 -19.65
N GLN A 150 4.40 -4.40 -19.68
CA GLN A 150 3.61 -4.78 -18.52
C GLN A 150 3.96 -6.21 -18.06
N VAL A 151 3.90 -6.46 -16.75
CA VAL A 151 4.17 -7.76 -16.14
C VAL A 151 2.95 -8.16 -15.31
N ALA A 152 2.30 -9.26 -15.69
CA ALA A 152 1.15 -9.78 -14.96
C ALA A 152 1.56 -10.38 -13.59
N ILE A 153 0.61 -10.45 -12.65
CA ILE A 153 0.84 -11.02 -11.32
C ILE A 153 1.35 -12.48 -11.43
N ASP A 154 0.81 -13.25 -12.35
CA ASP A 154 1.17 -14.65 -12.62
C ASP A 154 2.23 -14.83 -13.72
N ASP A 155 2.86 -13.74 -14.19
CA ASP A 155 3.94 -13.84 -15.18
C ASP A 155 5.15 -14.58 -14.59
N LYS A 156 5.76 -15.45 -15.40
CA LYS A 156 6.99 -16.18 -15.02
C LYS A 156 8.15 -15.27 -14.56
N LYS A 157 8.19 -14.00 -14.96
CA LYS A 157 9.18 -13.03 -14.50
C LYS A 157 8.99 -12.67 -13.02
N MET A 158 7.78 -12.82 -12.49
CA MET A 158 7.48 -12.57 -11.08
C MET A 158 7.93 -13.70 -10.17
N TYR A 159 7.98 -14.95 -10.65
CA TYR A 159 8.28 -16.12 -9.82
C TYR A 159 9.63 -16.05 -9.11
N PRO A 160 10.74 -15.63 -9.76
CA PRO A 160 12.00 -15.41 -9.05
C PRO A 160 11.92 -14.32 -7.96
N ILE A 161 11.12 -13.27 -8.19
CA ILE A 161 10.88 -12.21 -7.19
C ILE A 161 10.11 -12.78 -5.99
N TYR A 162 9.07 -13.59 -6.24
CA TYR A 162 8.31 -14.25 -5.18
C TYR A 162 9.17 -15.17 -4.32
N ALA A 163 9.98 -16.02 -4.96
CA ALA A 163 10.93 -16.89 -4.29
C ALA A 163 11.93 -16.09 -3.43
N LYS A 164 12.47 -14.99 -3.97
CA LYS A 164 13.38 -14.10 -3.24
C LYS A 164 12.69 -13.42 -2.05
N CYS A 165 11.43 -13.02 -2.18
CA CYS A 165 10.65 -12.46 -1.08
C CYS A 165 10.44 -13.49 0.05
N VAL A 166 10.15 -14.76 -0.29
CA VAL A 166 10.04 -15.85 0.69
C VAL A 166 11.37 -16.05 1.40
N GLU A 167 12.48 -16.17 0.65
CA GLU A 167 13.84 -16.33 1.20
C GLU A 167 14.21 -15.20 2.17
N ALA A 168 13.90 -13.97 1.81
CA ALA A 168 14.19 -12.78 2.63
C ALA A 168 13.18 -12.56 3.77
N GLY A 169 12.11 -13.36 3.86
CA GLY A 169 11.03 -13.16 4.83
C GLY A 169 10.23 -11.87 4.61
N LEU A 170 10.22 -11.33 3.40
CA LEU A 170 9.54 -10.08 3.05
C LEU A 170 8.18 -10.35 2.41
N PRO A 171 7.09 -9.68 2.84
CA PRO A 171 5.86 -9.65 2.07
C PRO A 171 6.05 -8.93 0.76
N ILE A 172 5.24 -9.30 -0.25
CA ILE A 172 5.14 -8.54 -1.50
C ILE A 172 3.84 -7.75 -1.55
N VAL A 173 3.91 -6.53 -2.06
CA VAL A 173 2.76 -5.64 -2.28
C VAL A 173 2.47 -5.56 -3.77
N LEU A 174 1.23 -5.86 -4.18
CA LEU A 174 0.78 -5.91 -5.58
C LEU A 174 -0.48 -5.07 -5.78
N TYR A 175 -0.60 -4.43 -6.94
CA TYR A 175 -1.85 -3.77 -7.32
C TYR A 175 -2.82 -4.77 -7.96
N VAL A 176 -4.10 -4.63 -7.63
CA VAL A 176 -5.19 -5.47 -8.18
C VAL A 176 -6.42 -4.62 -8.51
N GLY A 177 -7.22 -5.09 -9.47
CA GLY A 177 -8.42 -4.39 -9.91
C GLY A 177 -8.21 -3.52 -11.13
N VAL A 178 -9.15 -2.66 -11.45
CA VAL A 178 -9.01 -1.72 -12.58
C VAL A 178 -8.05 -0.60 -12.19
N PRO A 179 -6.97 -0.36 -12.96
CA PRO A 179 -6.01 0.69 -12.63
C PRO A 179 -6.65 2.08 -12.72
N GLY A 180 -6.32 2.96 -11.76
CA GLY A 180 -6.70 4.36 -11.84
C GLY A 180 -6.11 5.08 -13.07
N PRO A 181 -4.80 4.98 -13.37
CA PRO A 181 -4.25 5.43 -14.64
C PRO A 181 -4.88 4.71 -15.84
N ARG A 182 -4.99 5.40 -16.97
CA ARG A 182 -5.54 4.83 -18.23
C ARG A 182 -4.55 3.87 -18.89
N LEU A 183 -4.33 2.75 -18.20
CA LEU A 183 -3.45 1.65 -18.62
C LEU A 183 -4.28 0.37 -18.78
N PRO A 184 -3.87 -0.57 -19.69
CA PRO A 184 -4.52 -1.87 -19.79
C PRO A 184 -4.46 -2.63 -18.47
N MET A 185 -5.57 -3.19 -18.02
CA MET A 185 -5.74 -3.81 -16.70
C MET A 185 -5.30 -5.27 -16.59
N SER A 186 -5.01 -5.92 -17.71
CA SER A 186 -4.76 -7.37 -17.79
C SER A 186 -3.62 -7.86 -16.89
N ALA A 187 -2.70 -6.98 -16.54
CA ALA A 187 -1.55 -7.31 -15.68
C ALA A 187 -1.87 -7.35 -14.17
N GLN A 188 -3.09 -6.93 -13.74
CA GLN A 188 -3.46 -6.85 -12.32
C GLN A 188 -4.86 -7.42 -12.03
N LEU A 189 -5.23 -8.50 -12.71
CA LEU A 189 -6.49 -9.18 -12.47
C LEU A 189 -6.42 -10.00 -11.16
N PRO A 190 -7.40 -9.90 -10.24
CA PRO A 190 -7.37 -10.64 -8.98
C PRO A 190 -7.30 -12.16 -9.13
N ILE A 191 -7.85 -12.72 -10.23
CA ILE A 191 -7.81 -14.17 -10.49
C ILE A 191 -6.38 -14.72 -10.57
N GLN A 192 -5.41 -13.91 -10.99
CA GLN A 192 -4.00 -14.29 -11.12
C GLN A 192 -3.35 -14.59 -9.76
N LEU A 193 -3.91 -14.07 -8.68
CA LEU A 193 -3.44 -14.37 -7.32
C LEU A 193 -3.64 -15.84 -6.92
N ASP A 194 -4.61 -16.53 -7.52
CA ASP A 194 -4.98 -17.88 -7.11
C ASP A 194 -3.83 -18.88 -7.28
N GLU A 195 -3.19 -18.88 -8.45
CA GLU A 195 -2.04 -19.73 -8.73
C GLU A 195 -0.81 -19.32 -7.92
N VAL A 196 -0.56 -18.01 -7.79
CA VAL A 196 0.60 -17.50 -7.03
C VAL A 196 0.50 -17.89 -5.55
N CYS A 197 -0.66 -17.72 -4.93
CA CYS A 197 -0.89 -18.13 -3.54
C CYS A 197 -0.72 -19.63 -3.34
N TRP A 198 -1.15 -20.43 -4.32
CA TRP A 198 -1.01 -21.88 -4.29
C TRP A 198 0.45 -22.33 -4.42
N PHE A 199 1.19 -21.68 -5.33
CA PHE A 199 2.57 -22.06 -5.62
C PHE A 199 3.58 -21.57 -4.57
N PHE A 200 3.28 -20.41 -3.93
CA PHE A 200 4.11 -19.79 -2.89
C PHE A 200 3.34 -19.66 -1.56
N PRO A 201 3.06 -20.78 -0.85
CA PRO A 201 2.23 -20.75 0.37
C PRO A 201 2.85 -19.92 1.51
N ASP A 202 4.17 -19.77 1.54
CA ASP A 202 4.89 -18.99 2.55
C ASP A 202 5.02 -17.49 2.19
N LEU A 203 4.65 -17.10 0.97
CA LEU A 203 4.70 -15.73 0.52
C LEU A 203 3.52 -14.94 1.10
N ARG A 204 3.78 -13.91 1.88
CA ARG A 204 2.75 -12.96 2.30
C ARG A 204 2.49 -11.95 1.19
N ILE A 205 1.26 -11.92 0.68
CA ILE A 205 0.84 -11.03 -0.42
C ILE A 205 -0.14 -10.00 0.11
N VAL A 206 0.17 -8.71 -0.07
CA VAL A 206 -0.72 -7.60 0.27
C VAL A 206 -1.19 -6.93 -1.01
N THR A 207 -2.51 -6.91 -1.22
CA THR A 207 -3.08 -6.23 -2.39
C THR A 207 -3.34 -4.76 -2.12
N ARG A 208 -3.17 -3.90 -3.13
CA ARG A 208 -3.44 -2.46 -3.11
C ARG A 208 -4.54 -2.09 -4.11
N HIS A 209 -5.21 -0.99 -3.80
CA HIS A 209 -6.18 -0.28 -4.67
C HIS A 209 -7.45 -1.08 -4.98
N GLY A 210 -7.94 -1.87 -4.03
CA GLY A 210 -9.34 -2.20 -3.91
C GLY A 210 -9.85 -3.45 -4.64
N ALA A 211 -9.18 -3.98 -5.67
CA ALA A 211 -9.64 -5.11 -6.49
C ALA A 211 -10.97 -4.89 -7.25
N GLU A 212 -11.50 -3.67 -7.29
CA GLU A 212 -12.74 -3.39 -8.01
C GLU A 212 -12.61 -3.60 -9.54
N PRO A 213 -13.68 -4.12 -10.19
CA PRO A 213 -15.00 -4.48 -9.66
C PRO A 213 -15.10 -5.91 -9.12
N TRP A 214 -14.01 -6.65 -8.95
CA TRP A 214 -13.99 -8.06 -8.55
C TRP A 214 -13.88 -8.27 -7.03
N THR A 215 -14.56 -7.46 -6.23
CA THR A 215 -14.47 -7.52 -4.76
C THR A 215 -15.04 -8.82 -4.19
N GLU A 216 -16.12 -9.35 -4.77
CA GLU A 216 -16.64 -10.68 -4.38
C GLU A 216 -15.61 -11.80 -4.61
N LEU A 217 -14.93 -11.79 -5.78
CA LEU A 217 -13.84 -12.72 -6.06
C LEU A 217 -12.70 -12.53 -5.06
N MET A 218 -12.33 -11.26 -4.79
CA MET A 218 -11.26 -10.97 -3.84
C MET A 218 -11.57 -11.51 -2.44
N VAL A 219 -12.81 -11.36 -1.95
CA VAL A 219 -13.25 -11.94 -0.67
C VAL A 219 -13.12 -13.47 -0.69
N LYS A 220 -13.48 -14.15 -1.79
CA LYS A 220 -13.31 -15.59 -1.92
C LYS A 220 -11.83 -16.01 -1.89
N LEU A 221 -10.96 -15.25 -2.54
CA LEU A 221 -9.51 -15.49 -2.51
C LEU A 221 -8.93 -15.25 -1.10
N LEU A 222 -9.34 -14.19 -0.42
CA LEU A 222 -8.95 -13.91 0.96
C LEU A 222 -9.39 -14.99 1.95
N LEU A 223 -10.55 -15.60 1.74
CA LEU A 223 -11.04 -16.74 2.51
C LEU A 223 -10.25 -18.02 2.20
N LYS A 224 -9.91 -18.23 0.93
CA LYS A 224 -9.22 -19.44 0.44
C LYS A 224 -7.75 -19.47 0.86
N TRP A 225 -7.06 -18.31 0.76
CA TRP A 225 -5.62 -18.23 0.91
C TRP A 225 -5.20 -17.56 2.22
N PRO A 226 -4.55 -18.29 3.13
CA PRO A 226 -4.13 -17.75 4.43
C PRO A 226 -3.09 -16.62 4.31
N ASN A 227 -2.24 -16.67 3.30
CA ASN A 227 -1.13 -15.74 3.04
C ASN A 227 -1.50 -14.48 2.24
N LEU A 228 -2.78 -14.30 1.89
CA LEU A 228 -3.29 -13.16 1.12
C LEU A 228 -3.96 -12.13 2.04
N TYR A 229 -3.65 -10.86 1.84
CA TYR A 229 -4.15 -9.71 2.60
C TYR A 229 -4.63 -8.61 1.67
N TYR A 230 -5.52 -7.76 2.17
CA TYR A 230 -6.12 -6.65 1.43
C TYR A 230 -5.79 -5.32 2.11
N SER A 231 -5.41 -4.28 1.34
CA SER A 231 -5.27 -2.93 1.86
C SER A 231 -6.19 -1.94 1.16
N THR A 232 -6.67 -0.94 1.91
CA THR A 232 -7.72 0.00 1.48
C THR A 232 -7.21 1.21 0.69
N SER A 233 -5.94 1.24 0.30
CA SER A 233 -5.33 2.38 -0.40
C SER A 233 -6.12 2.87 -1.61
N ALA A 234 -5.98 4.15 -1.93
CA ALA A 234 -6.61 4.89 -3.02
C ALA A 234 -8.10 5.21 -2.87
N PHE A 235 -8.81 4.57 -1.95
CA PHE A 235 -10.23 4.87 -1.71
C PHE A 235 -10.40 5.75 -0.48
N ALA A 236 -11.18 6.81 -0.61
CA ALA A 236 -11.65 7.53 0.57
C ALA A 236 -12.58 6.62 1.40
N PRO A 237 -12.55 6.67 2.74
CA PRO A 237 -13.25 5.69 3.59
C PRO A 237 -14.73 5.51 3.30
N LYS A 238 -15.43 6.57 2.90
CA LYS A 238 -16.85 6.50 2.49
C LYS A 238 -17.11 5.67 1.22
N HIS A 239 -16.05 5.32 0.49
CA HIS A 239 -16.11 4.51 -0.72
C HIS A 239 -15.54 3.11 -0.52
N TYR A 240 -15.26 2.71 0.73
CA TYR A 240 -14.86 1.33 0.98
C TYR A 240 -15.98 0.38 0.57
N ASN A 241 -15.60 -0.65 -0.18
CA ASN A 241 -16.57 -1.59 -0.73
C ASN A 241 -17.26 -2.40 0.37
N GLN A 242 -18.59 -2.57 0.25
CA GLN A 242 -19.40 -3.25 1.27
C GLN A 242 -18.98 -4.72 1.47
N ASP A 243 -18.59 -5.44 0.41
CA ASP A 243 -18.13 -6.83 0.54
C ASP A 243 -16.90 -6.95 1.44
N ILE A 244 -16.00 -5.97 1.35
CA ILE A 244 -14.78 -5.91 2.18
C ILE A 244 -15.13 -5.54 3.63
N ILE A 245 -16.08 -4.64 3.84
CA ILE A 245 -16.57 -4.27 5.19
C ILE A 245 -17.24 -5.49 5.85
N ASP A 246 -18.11 -6.19 5.13
CA ASP A 246 -18.81 -7.39 5.63
C ASP A 246 -17.83 -8.52 5.91
N PHE A 247 -16.84 -8.69 5.04
CA PHE A 247 -15.75 -9.66 5.26
C PHE A 247 -14.95 -9.31 6.52
N ALA A 248 -14.51 -8.07 6.68
CA ALA A 248 -13.77 -7.61 7.86
C ALA A 248 -14.57 -7.82 9.16
N ASN A 249 -15.87 -7.51 9.11
CA ASN A 249 -16.78 -7.66 10.25
C ASN A 249 -17.05 -9.11 10.66
N THR A 250 -16.74 -10.09 9.81
CA THR A 250 -17.06 -11.51 10.05
C THR A 250 -15.81 -12.38 10.17
N ARG A 251 -15.16 -12.71 9.04
CA ARG A 251 -14.03 -13.65 8.98
C ARG A 251 -12.70 -12.98 8.64
N GLY A 252 -12.73 -11.74 8.20
CA GLY A 252 -11.60 -11.04 7.61
C GLY A 252 -10.96 -9.99 8.49
N ALA A 253 -11.32 -9.90 9.78
CA ALA A 253 -10.76 -8.88 10.67
C ALA A 253 -9.22 -8.88 10.69
N ASP A 254 -8.59 -10.05 10.53
CA ASP A 254 -7.14 -10.23 10.50
C ASP A 254 -6.52 -10.07 9.10
N LYS A 255 -7.32 -9.73 8.09
CA LYS A 255 -6.92 -9.73 6.67
C LYS A 255 -6.94 -8.36 6.01
N VAL A 256 -7.68 -7.41 6.59
CA VAL A 256 -7.84 -6.07 6.03
C VAL A 256 -6.92 -5.10 6.74
N ILE A 257 -6.09 -4.38 5.96
CA ILE A 257 -5.02 -3.50 6.44
C ILE A 257 -5.33 -2.07 6.02
N TYR A 258 -5.14 -1.12 6.93
CA TYR A 258 -5.29 0.29 6.63
C TYR A 258 -4.16 0.79 5.71
N ALA A 259 -4.57 1.53 4.69
CA ALA A 259 -3.69 2.32 3.84
C ALA A 259 -4.44 3.58 3.41
N GLY A 260 -3.87 4.76 3.70
CA GLY A 260 -4.52 6.04 3.51
C GLY A 260 -4.57 6.48 2.05
N TYR A 261 -3.54 6.99 1.49
CA TYR A 261 -3.34 7.62 0.18
C TYR A 261 -2.96 9.12 0.26
N TRP A 262 -2.55 9.56 1.43
CA TRP A 262 -1.92 10.87 1.60
C TRP A 262 -0.45 10.78 1.14
N ALA A 263 0.14 11.74 0.54
CA ALA A 263 -0.33 12.98 -0.09
C ALA A 263 -0.55 12.77 -1.61
N ALA A 264 -0.75 11.50 -2.03
CA ALA A 264 -0.92 11.17 -3.44
C ALA A 264 -2.24 11.75 -3.99
N GLY A 265 -3.38 11.42 -3.37
CA GLY A 265 -4.68 11.82 -3.87
C GLY A 265 -5.71 12.24 -2.81
N LEU A 266 -5.43 12.02 -1.52
CA LEU A 266 -6.35 12.34 -0.42
C LEU A 266 -5.65 13.16 0.66
N THR A 267 -6.39 14.01 1.36
CA THR A 267 -5.92 14.68 2.58
C THR A 267 -6.16 13.80 3.81
N LEU A 268 -5.31 13.92 4.84
CA LEU A 268 -5.53 13.22 6.10
C LEU A 268 -6.78 13.74 6.82
N ASP A 269 -7.08 15.03 6.72
CA ASP A 269 -8.33 15.60 7.25
C ASP A 269 -9.56 14.86 6.73
N ARG A 270 -9.65 14.66 5.42
CA ARG A 270 -10.75 13.91 4.81
C ARG A 270 -10.78 12.46 5.25
N ILE A 271 -9.62 11.78 5.22
CA ILE A 271 -9.53 10.38 5.60
C ILE A 271 -10.03 10.18 7.04
N PHE A 272 -9.50 10.96 7.99
CA PHE A 272 -9.82 10.80 9.41
C PHE A 272 -11.19 11.37 9.80
N ALA A 273 -11.78 12.25 9.00
CA ALA A 273 -13.18 12.65 9.14
C ALA A 273 -14.16 11.56 8.66
N GLU A 274 -13.80 10.81 7.63
CA GLU A 274 -14.64 9.76 7.05
C GLU A 274 -14.50 8.40 7.73
N LEU A 275 -13.29 8.03 8.21
CA LEU A 275 -13.01 6.72 8.84
C LEU A 275 -13.99 6.34 9.96
N PRO A 276 -14.32 7.22 10.94
CA PRO A 276 -15.23 6.84 12.03
C PRO A 276 -16.63 6.41 11.57
N ASN A 277 -17.02 6.76 10.34
CA ASN A 277 -18.33 6.46 9.76
C ASN A 277 -18.33 5.12 8.99
N VAL A 278 -17.19 4.47 8.80
CA VAL A 278 -17.12 3.13 8.21
C VAL A 278 -17.78 2.15 9.18
N PRO A 279 -18.77 1.32 8.74
CA PRO A 279 -19.53 0.48 9.65
C PRO A 279 -18.77 -0.79 10.06
N PHE A 280 -17.53 -0.62 10.52
CA PHE A 280 -16.76 -1.68 11.15
C PHE A 280 -17.28 -1.96 12.57
N ARG A 281 -17.28 -3.24 12.94
CA ARG A 281 -17.50 -3.66 14.33
C ARG A 281 -16.28 -3.29 15.19
N ASP A 282 -16.49 -3.11 16.48
CA ASP A 282 -15.46 -2.62 17.43
C ASP A 282 -14.14 -3.40 17.36
N HIS A 283 -14.21 -4.73 17.26
CA HIS A 283 -13.04 -5.61 17.20
C HIS A 283 -12.20 -5.49 15.93
N VAL A 284 -12.73 -4.88 14.88
CA VAL A 284 -12.02 -4.69 13.59
C VAL A 284 -11.06 -3.51 13.68
N TRP A 285 -11.41 -2.44 14.39
CA TRP A 285 -10.65 -1.20 14.41
C TRP A 285 -9.19 -1.34 14.80
N PRO A 286 -8.80 -1.97 15.94
CA PRO A 286 -7.39 -2.08 16.30
C PRO A 286 -6.60 -2.91 15.30
N LYS A 287 -7.22 -3.98 14.76
CA LYS A 287 -6.61 -4.84 13.74
C LYS A 287 -6.39 -4.09 12.44
N PHE A 288 -7.43 -3.39 11.96
CA PHE A 288 -7.40 -2.62 10.73
C PHE A 288 -6.39 -1.49 10.77
N LEU A 289 -6.41 -0.67 11.84
CA LEU A 289 -5.57 0.52 11.93
C LEU A 289 -4.09 0.21 12.20
N ARG A 290 -3.77 -0.93 12.85
CA ARG A 290 -2.40 -1.20 13.26
C ARG A 290 -2.00 -2.66 13.24
N GLU A 291 -2.71 -3.54 13.98
CA GLU A 291 -2.20 -4.87 14.34
C GLU A 291 -1.93 -5.75 13.10
N ASN A 292 -2.79 -5.68 12.07
CA ASN A 292 -2.59 -6.45 10.84
C ASN A 292 -1.33 -5.99 10.09
N ALA A 293 -1.10 -4.67 10.00
CA ALA A 293 0.10 -4.15 9.37
C ALA A 293 1.36 -4.58 10.14
N GLU A 294 1.35 -4.46 11.47
CA GLU A 294 2.47 -4.88 12.32
C GLU A 294 2.76 -6.39 12.18
N ARG A 295 1.72 -7.22 12.12
CA ARG A 295 1.88 -8.67 11.94
C ARG A 295 2.39 -9.04 10.55
N VAL A 296 1.89 -8.40 9.50
CA VAL A 296 2.24 -8.75 8.11
C VAL A 296 3.60 -8.20 7.72
N PHE A 297 3.89 -6.94 8.05
CA PHE A 297 5.13 -6.26 7.68
C PHE A 297 6.20 -6.34 8.79
N GLY A 298 5.82 -6.54 10.03
CA GLY A 298 6.74 -6.59 11.19
C GLY A 298 7.65 -7.82 11.25
N GLY A 299 7.47 -8.80 10.34
CA GLY A 299 8.27 -10.02 10.33
C GLY A 299 7.80 -11.09 11.30
N ALA A 300 6.63 -10.94 11.94
CA ALA A 300 6.05 -12.01 12.75
C ALA A 300 5.76 -13.25 11.87
N PRO A 301 5.95 -14.49 12.39
CA PRO A 301 5.65 -15.70 11.65
C PRO A 301 4.17 -15.72 11.23
N HIS A 302 3.91 -16.34 10.08
CA HIS A 302 2.56 -16.54 9.57
C HIS A 302 1.68 -17.17 10.68
N PRO A 303 0.42 -16.73 10.88
CA PRO A 303 -0.44 -17.26 11.95
C PRO A 303 -0.80 -18.75 11.78
N TYR A 304 -0.48 -19.34 10.66
CA TYR A 304 -0.65 -20.76 10.40
C TYR A 304 0.71 -21.45 10.45
N PRO A 305 0.90 -22.51 11.26
CA PRO A 305 2.15 -23.25 11.29
C PRO A 305 2.47 -23.76 9.89
N ALA A 306 3.74 -23.67 9.52
CA ALA A 306 4.22 -24.34 8.32
C ALA A 306 3.87 -25.83 8.43
N SER A 307 3.16 -26.33 7.43
CA SER A 307 2.73 -27.72 7.35
C SER A 307 3.91 -28.69 7.20
#